data_0859377b5391e404dee58c530cd13fef
#
_entry.id   0859377b5391e404dee58c530cd13fef
#
_cell.length_a   1.000
_cell.length_b   1.000
_cell.length_c   1.000
_cell.angle_alpha   90.00
_cell.angle_beta   90.00
_cell.angle_gamma   90.00
#
_symmetry.space_group_name_H-M   'P 1'
#
loop_
_entity.id
_entity.type
_entity.pdbx_description
1 polymer ?
#
loop_
_entity_poly.entity_id
_entity_poly.type
_entity_poly.pdbx_seq_one_letter_code
_entity_poly.pdbx_strand_id
1 'polypeptide(L)'
;MSKIIQIGITKLQHNPIEDVNFIEVVQGKGIKGDRKFRENNDSDSQLTLIESENIDYYNKKYESNFSYLDFRRNLITKNIELNELVNKTFFIAKIKLKGIDLWRPCIELEKKLGAKNYLKEFLRRGGLRCEILNSGTIKVGDEITIL
;
A
#
# COMPACT_ATOMS: atom_id res chain seq x y z
N MET A 1 5.35 6.33 -16.66
CA MET A 1 4.29 5.33 -16.56
C MET A 1 4.04 5.01 -15.10
N SER A 2 2.78 4.84 -14.77
CA SER A 2 2.40 4.46 -13.41
C SER A 2 2.68 2.98 -13.19
N LYS A 3 3.37 2.65 -12.12
CA LYS A 3 3.78 1.25 -11.88
C LYS A 3 4.03 0.95 -10.41
N ILE A 4 4.10 -0.35 -10.12
CA ILE A 4 4.50 -0.88 -8.82
C ILE A 4 6.02 -1.02 -8.81
N ILE A 5 6.69 -0.40 -7.83
CA ILE A 5 8.16 -0.44 -7.74
C ILE A 5 8.67 -1.34 -6.62
N GLN A 6 7.85 -1.65 -5.63
CA GLN A 6 8.22 -2.53 -4.53
C GLN A 6 6.98 -3.14 -3.91
N ILE A 7 7.11 -4.35 -3.36
CA ILE A 7 5.99 -5.06 -2.73
C ILE A 7 6.45 -5.61 -1.38
N GLY A 8 5.58 -5.44 -0.37
CA GLY A 8 5.86 -5.95 0.98
C GLY A 8 4.67 -6.69 1.57
N ILE A 9 4.98 -7.77 2.27
CA ILE A 9 4.01 -8.52 3.06
C ILE A 9 4.59 -8.82 4.44
N THR A 10 3.73 -9.14 5.38
CA THR A 10 4.18 -9.61 6.69
C THR A 10 3.28 -10.75 7.16
N LYS A 11 3.90 -11.84 7.62
CA LYS A 11 3.16 -13.01 8.08
C LYS A 11 2.52 -12.80 9.43
N LEU A 12 3.18 -12.04 10.30
CA LEU A 12 2.72 -11.77 11.66
C LEU A 12 2.70 -10.26 11.93
N GLN A 13 1.77 -9.83 12.77
CA GLN A 13 1.49 -8.41 13.02
C GLN A 13 2.71 -7.56 13.40
N HIS A 14 3.61 -8.06 14.19
CA HIS A 14 4.76 -7.30 14.71
C HIS A 14 6.06 -7.62 14.00
N ASN A 15 6.02 -8.44 12.98
CA ASN A 15 7.23 -8.76 12.21
C ASN A 15 7.57 -7.63 11.24
N PRO A 16 8.84 -7.50 10.84
CA PRO A 16 9.20 -6.61 9.74
C PRO A 16 8.47 -7.01 8.45
N ILE A 17 8.23 -6.02 7.60
CA ILE A 17 7.70 -6.27 6.26
C ILE A 17 8.76 -7.00 5.44
N GLU A 18 8.39 -8.08 4.78
CA GLU A 18 9.25 -8.80 3.84
C GLU A 18 9.13 -8.19 2.45
N ASP A 19 10.28 -7.88 1.84
CA ASP A 19 10.35 -7.43 0.44
C ASP A 19 10.21 -8.66 -0.48
N VAL A 20 9.18 -8.66 -1.32
CA VAL A 20 8.90 -9.78 -2.23
C VAL A 20 8.77 -9.28 -3.66
N ASN A 21 9.03 -10.15 -4.64
CA ASN A 21 8.95 -9.80 -6.05
C ASN A 21 7.54 -9.86 -6.61
N PHE A 22 6.68 -10.66 -6.01
CA PHE A 22 5.30 -10.81 -6.45
C PHE A 22 4.42 -11.24 -5.28
N ILE A 23 3.12 -11.03 -5.46
CA ILE A 23 2.10 -11.50 -4.51
C ILE A 23 0.96 -12.15 -5.29
N GLU A 24 0.27 -13.07 -4.62
CA GLU A 24 -0.98 -13.61 -5.11
C GLU A 24 -2.13 -12.97 -4.32
N VAL A 25 -3.02 -12.29 -5.03
CA VAL A 25 -4.19 -11.66 -4.44
C VAL A 25 -5.42 -12.52 -4.67
N VAL A 26 -6.31 -12.56 -3.69
CA VAL A 26 -7.52 -13.37 -3.74
C VAL A 26 -8.73 -12.45 -3.53
N GLN A 27 -9.66 -12.50 -4.47
CA GLN A 27 -10.86 -11.68 -4.43
C GLN A 27 -11.58 -11.77 -3.08
N GLY A 28 -11.81 -10.64 -2.46
CA GLY A 28 -12.55 -10.55 -1.20
C GLY A 28 -11.80 -11.01 0.02
N LYS A 29 -10.54 -11.43 -0.10
CA LYS A 29 -9.79 -12.03 1.01
C LYS A 29 -8.49 -11.30 1.37
N GLY A 30 -7.71 -10.91 0.38
CA GLY A 30 -6.44 -10.24 0.59
C GLY A 30 -5.29 -10.90 -0.13
N ILE A 31 -4.08 -10.78 0.42
CA ILE A 31 -2.84 -11.30 -0.13
C ILE A 31 -2.49 -12.61 0.55
N LYS A 32 -2.26 -13.67 -0.23
CA LYS A 32 -1.83 -14.96 0.33
C LYS A 32 -0.52 -14.78 1.09
N GLY A 33 -0.51 -15.28 2.32
CA GLY A 33 0.67 -15.21 3.19
C GLY A 33 0.83 -13.93 3.96
N ASP A 34 -0.07 -12.95 3.77
CA ASP A 34 -0.05 -11.71 4.55
C ASP A 34 -0.98 -11.84 5.77
N ARG A 35 -0.59 -11.20 6.87
CA ARG A 35 -1.31 -11.25 8.15
C ARG A 35 -2.76 -10.80 8.07
N LYS A 36 -3.10 -9.95 7.11
CA LYS A 36 -4.46 -9.40 6.96
C LYS A 36 -5.38 -10.26 6.11
N PHE A 37 -4.88 -11.36 5.57
CA PHE A 37 -5.69 -12.29 4.78
C PHE A 37 -6.80 -12.90 5.67
N ARG A 38 -8.03 -12.87 5.17
CA ARG A 38 -9.20 -13.47 5.86
C ARG A 38 -10.12 -14.10 4.83
N GLU A 39 -10.79 -15.20 5.18
CA GLU A 39 -11.76 -15.86 4.29
C GLU A 39 -12.91 -14.93 3.90
N ASN A 40 -13.37 -14.10 4.83
CA ASN A 40 -14.34 -13.05 4.59
C ASN A 40 -13.74 -11.76 5.12
N ASN A 41 -13.15 -10.96 4.24
CA ASN A 41 -12.43 -9.77 4.65
C ASN A 41 -13.20 -8.50 4.30
N ASP A 42 -13.09 -7.51 5.17
CA ASP A 42 -13.67 -6.20 4.91
C ASP A 42 -13.04 -5.58 3.67
N SER A 43 -13.83 -4.81 2.92
CA SER A 43 -13.38 -4.20 1.67
C SER A 43 -12.19 -3.26 1.85
N ASP A 44 -12.03 -2.66 3.03
CA ASP A 44 -10.94 -1.72 3.33
C ASP A 44 -9.74 -2.37 4.02
N SER A 45 -9.72 -3.71 4.15
CA SER A 45 -8.67 -4.43 4.87
C SER A 45 -7.91 -5.43 4.00
N GLN A 46 -8.07 -5.39 2.68
CA GLN A 46 -7.53 -6.42 1.79
C GLN A 46 -6.16 -6.10 1.23
N LEU A 47 -5.91 -4.85 0.85
CA LEU A 47 -4.69 -4.45 0.16
C LEU A 47 -4.44 -2.96 0.39
N THR A 48 -3.16 -2.59 0.55
CA THR A 48 -2.79 -1.18 0.75
C THR A 48 -1.72 -0.74 -0.23
N LEU A 49 -1.82 0.50 -0.68
CA LEU A 49 -0.85 1.14 -1.58
C LEU A 49 -0.35 2.43 -0.96
N ILE A 50 0.89 2.81 -1.28
CA ILE A 50 1.42 4.13 -0.92
C ILE A 50 2.34 4.63 -2.04
N GLU A 51 2.33 5.94 -2.27
CA GLU A 51 3.18 6.57 -3.27
C GLU A 51 4.60 6.72 -2.75
N SER A 52 5.58 6.23 -3.52
CA SER A 52 6.99 6.41 -3.19
C SER A 52 7.35 7.90 -3.09
N GLU A 53 6.76 8.73 -3.92
CA GLU A 53 7.00 10.17 -3.93
C GLU A 53 6.65 10.83 -2.60
N ASN A 54 5.64 10.35 -1.90
CA ASN A 54 5.26 10.88 -0.60
C ASN A 54 6.27 10.51 0.49
N ILE A 55 6.86 9.34 0.39
CA ILE A 55 7.93 8.92 1.31
C ILE A 55 9.20 9.72 1.02
N ASP A 56 9.54 9.88 -0.26
CA ASP A 56 10.69 10.70 -0.67
C ASP A 56 10.54 12.14 -0.19
N TYR A 57 9.35 12.71 -0.32
CA TYR A 57 9.04 14.05 0.18
C TYR A 57 9.28 14.15 1.69
N TYR A 58 8.77 13.19 2.45
CA TYR A 58 8.95 13.15 3.90
C TYR A 58 10.43 13.08 4.28
N ASN A 59 11.16 12.16 3.66
CA ASN A 59 12.59 11.98 3.94
C ASN A 59 13.39 13.25 3.64
N LYS A 60 13.07 13.92 2.55
CA LYS A 60 13.77 15.17 2.19
C LYS A 60 13.45 16.29 3.19
N LYS A 61 12.18 16.44 3.58
CA LYS A 61 11.75 17.50 4.48
C LYS A 61 12.33 17.36 5.88
N TYR A 62 12.43 16.14 6.39
CA TYR A 62 12.87 15.87 7.76
C TYR A 62 14.30 15.30 7.82
N GLU A 63 15.01 15.32 6.72
CA GLU A 63 16.38 14.80 6.63
C GLU A 63 16.50 13.38 7.19
N SER A 64 15.52 12.55 6.87
CA SER A 64 15.43 11.15 7.29
C SER A 64 15.67 10.21 6.11
N ASN A 65 15.80 8.92 6.38
CA ASN A 65 16.11 7.91 5.37
C ASN A 65 15.27 6.64 5.54
N PHE A 66 13.98 6.80 5.80
CA PHE A 66 13.08 5.67 5.88
C PHE A 66 13.03 4.92 4.54
N SER A 67 13.03 3.60 4.61
CA SER A 67 12.76 2.75 3.46
C SER A 67 11.27 2.77 3.12
N TYR A 68 10.93 2.51 1.87
CA TYR A 68 9.53 2.54 1.44
C TYR A 68 8.65 1.56 2.23
N LEU A 69 9.18 0.40 2.61
CA LEU A 69 8.42 -0.60 3.36
C LEU A 69 8.32 -0.31 4.86
N ASP A 70 9.06 0.66 5.38
CA ASP A 70 8.99 1.01 6.81
C ASP A 70 7.59 1.47 7.22
N PHE A 71 6.82 2.04 6.28
CA PHE A 71 5.47 2.52 6.56
C PHE A 71 4.42 1.40 6.45
N ARG A 72 4.85 0.18 6.14
CA ARG A 72 4.06 -1.05 6.27
C ARG A 72 2.87 -1.16 5.32
N ARG A 73 2.94 -0.52 4.16
CA ARG A 73 1.96 -0.73 3.09
C ARG A 73 2.44 -1.87 2.18
N ASN A 74 1.50 -2.49 1.46
CA ASN A 74 1.82 -3.64 0.61
C ASN A 74 2.48 -3.24 -0.71
N LEU A 75 1.91 -2.29 -1.43
CA LEU A 75 2.36 -1.91 -2.77
C LEU A 75 2.89 -0.49 -2.77
N ILE A 76 4.13 -0.34 -3.20
CA ILE A 76 4.76 0.97 -3.36
C ILE A 76 4.63 1.39 -4.82
N THR A 77 4.02 2.55 -5.05
CA THR A 77 3.69 3.02 -6.40
C THR A 77 4.58 4.18 -6.84
N LYS A 78 4.62 4.39 -8.15
CA LYS A 78 5.31 5.53 -8.78
C LYS A 78 4.44 6.11 -9.90
N ASN A 79 4.45 7.44 -9.98
CA ASN A 79 3.76 8.20 -11.03
C ASN A 79 2.24 8.04 -11.03
N ILE A 80 1.62 7.99 -9.87
CA ILE A 80 0.17 7.95 -9.75
C ILE A 80 -0.29 8.72 -8.52
N GLU A 81 -1.39 9.42 -8.62
CA GLU A 81 -2.02 10.11 -7.50
C GLU A 81 -3.11 9.22 -6.90
N LEU A 82 -2.75 8.47 -5.87
CA LEU A 82 -3.64 7.47 -5.26
C LEU A 82 -4.90 8.08 -4.65
N ASN A 83 -4.83 9.31 -4.15
CA ASN A 83 -5.99 9.96 -3.54
C ASN A 83 -7.15 10.10 -4.51
N GLU A 84 -6.86 10.23 -5.81
CA GLU A 84 -7.89 10.36 -6.85
C GLU A 84 -8.60 9.03 -7.16
N LEU A 85 -8.12 7.93 -6.60
CA LEU A 85 -8.69 6.60 -6.86
C LEU A 85 -9.71 6.16 -5.81
N VAL A 86 -9.99 6.97 -4.82
CA VAL A 86 -11.06 6.67 -3.84
C VAL A 86 -12.39 6.57 -4.58
N ASN A 87 -13.13 5.48 -4.33
CA ASN A 87 -14.39 5.14 -4.99
C ASN A 87 -14.28 4.88 -6.50
N LYS A 88 -13.06 4.67 -7.00
CA LYS A 88 -12.83 4.36 -8.41
C LYS A 88 -12.24 2.97 -8.58
N THR A 89 -12.51 2.38 -9.73
CA THR A 89 -11.96 1.09 -10.15
C THR A 89 -10.77 1.33 -11.07
N PHE A 90 -9.72 0.55 -10.86
CA PHE A 90 -8.51 0.62 -11.68
C PHE A 90 -7.86 -0.76 -11.77
N PHE A 91 -6.83 -0.89 -12.61
CA PHE A 91 -6.12 -2.15 -12.81
C PHE A 91 -4.66 -2.03 -12.43
N ILE A 92 -4.11 -3.09 -11.85
CA ILE A 92 -2.66 -3.34 -11.79
C ILE A 92 -2.44 -4.61 -12.59
N ALA A 93 -1.81 -4.47 -13.78
CA ALA A 93 -1.77 -5.52 -14.80
C ALA A 93 -3.19 -6.02 -15.07
N LYS A 94 -3.49 -7.27 -14.78
CA LYS A 94 -4.81 -7.87 -14.99
C LYS A 94 -5.69 -7.84 -13.75
N ILE A 95 -5.19 -7.33 -12.65
CA ILE A 95 -5.91 -7.32 -11.38
C ILE A 95 -6.75 -6.07 -11.27
N LYS A 96 -8.05 -6.27 -11.08
CA LYS A 96 -9.02 -5.20 -10.92
C LYS A 96 -9.16 -4.86 -9.44
N LEU A 97 -9.02 -3.61 -9.10
CA LEU A 97 -9.10 -3.10 -7.74
C LEU A 97 -10.09 -1.96 -7.66
N LYS A 98 -10.63 -1.76 -6.47
CA LYS A 98 -11.43 -0.58 -6.16
C LYS A 98 -10.79 0.16 -5.00
N GLY A 99 -10.55 1.45 -5.15
CA GLY A 99 -10.13 2.30 -4.06
C GLY A 99 -11.28 2.52 -3.09
N ILE A 100 -11.05 2.23 -1.81
CA ILE A 100 -12.11 2.31 -0.80
C ILE A 100 -11.98 3.58 0.02
N ASP A 101 -10.79 3.82 0.58
CA ASP A 101 -10.55 4.98 1.43
C ASP A 101 -9.06 5.25 1.52
N LEU A 102 -8.69 6.44 1.97
CA LEU A 102 -7.30 6.75 2.25
C LEU A 102 -6.86 6.01 3.52
N TRP A 103 -5.60 5.55 3.52
CA TRP A 103 -5.00 5.01 4.72
C TRP A 103 -4.71 6.16 5.69
N ARG A 104 -5.19 6.04 6.92
CA ARG A 104 -4.98 7.06 7.95
C ARG A 104 -3.76 6.70 8.79
N PRO A 105 -2.84 7.66 9.03
CA PRO A 105 -1.69 7.39 9.88
C PRO A 105 -2.12 7.13 11.31
N CYS A 106 -1.39 6.26 12.02
CA CYS A 106 -1.67 5.96 13.41
C CYS A 106 -0.52 6.39 14.32
N ILE A 107 -0.85 6.72 15.56
CA ILE A 107 0.13 7.20 16.53
C ILE A 107 1.11 6.08 16.94
N GLU A 108 0.67 4.84 16.91
CA GLU A 108 1.53 3.70 17.26
C GLU A 108 2.70 3.58 16.28
N LEU A 109 2.43 3.73 14.99
CA LEU A 109 3.48 3.69 13.98
C LEU A 109 4.40 4.90 14.08
N GLU A 110 3.86 6.08 14.37
CA GLU A 110 4.67 7.28 14.61
C GLU A 110 5.69 7.04 15.71
N LYS A 111 5.25 6.49 16.85
CA LYS A 111 6.12 6.17 17.96
C LYS A 111 7.14 5.10 17.63
N LYS A 112 6.70 4.03 16.96
CA LYS A 112 7.56 2.91 16.58
C LYS A 112 8.67 3.34 15.64
N LEU A 113 8.38 4.20 14.67
CA LEU A 113 9.34 4.68 13.69
C LEU A 113 10.19 5.85 14.22
N GLY A 114 9.73 6.55 15.26
CA GLY A 114 10.34 7.81 15.64
C GLY A 114 10.22 8.86 14.55
N ALA A 115 9.17 8.79 13.74
CA ALA A 115 8.97 9.66 12.59
C ALA A 115 8.33 10.96 13.02
N LYS A 116 9.10 12.04 13.06
CA LYS A 116 8.64 13.35 13.49
C LYS A 116 7.50 13.86 12.60
N ASN A 117 6.41 14.32 13.21
CA ASN A 117 5.23 14.86 12.53
C ASN A 117 4.58 13.87 11.55
N TYR A 118 4.73 12.56 11.77
CA TYR A 118 4.18 11.53 10.89
C TYR A 118 2.67 11.70 10.69
N LEU A 119 1.90 11.86 11.76
CA LEU A 119 0.44 12.00 11.66
C LEU A 119 0.05 13.18 10.77
N LYS A 120 0.71 14.32 10.95
CA LYS A 120 0.44 15.53 10.18
C LYS A 120 0.80 15.36 8.72
N GLU A 121 1.98 14.84 8.44
CA GLU A 121 2.50 14.77 7.07
C GLU A 121 1.81 13.69 6.24
N PHE A 122 1.40 12.59 6.86
CA PHE A 122 0.77 11.48 6.15
C PHE A 122 -0.75 11.46 6.23
N LEU A 123 -1.38 12.49 6.80
CA LEU A 123 -2.85 12.55 6.89
C LEU A 123 -3.53 12.37 5.54
N ARG A 124 -2.94 12.91 4.45
CA ARG A 124 -3.43 12.77 3.09
C ARG A 124 -2.39 12.17 2.14
N ARG A 125 -1.32 11.62 2.68
CA ARG A 125 -0.22 11.00 1.91
C ARG A 125 0.05 9.57 2.38
N GLY A 126 -0.81 9.04 3.24
CA GLY A 126 -0.62 7.72 3.85
C GLY A 126 -0.95 6.55 2.95
N GLY A 127 -1.54 6.80 1.79
CA GLY A 127 -1.86 5.76 0.82
C GLY A 127 -3.33 5.44 0.72
N LEU A 128 -3.61 4.34 0.04
CA LEU A 128 -4.96 3.93 -0.33
C LEU A 128 -5.25 2.51 0.16
N ARG A 129 -6.45 2.31 0.67
CA ARG A 129 -6.98 0.96 0.97
C ARG A 129 -7.80 0.51 -0.21
N CYS A 130 -7.58 -0.71 -0.66
CA CYS A 130 -8.25 -1.24 -1.84
C CYS A 130 -8.94 -2.57 -1.59
N GLU A 131 -10.04 -2.77 -2.30
CA GLU A 131 -10.74 -4.04 -2.40
C GLU A 131 -10.28 -4.76 -3.67
N ILE A 132 -10.02 -6.06 -3.55
CA ILE A 132 -9.59 -6.92 -4.66
C ILE A 132 -10.82 -7.48 -5.35
N LEU A 133 -11.00 -7.17 -6.63
CA LEU A 133 -12.19 -7.55 -7.38
C LEU A 133 -12.00 -8.78 -8.27
N ASN A 134 -10.77 -9.25 -8.45
CA ASN A 134 -10.48 -10.55 -9.06
C ASN A 134 -9.17 -11.10 -8.53
N SER A 135 -8.98 -12.41 -8.64
CA SER A 135 -7.80 -13.09 -8.13
C SER A 135 -6.71 -13.19 -9.19
N GLY A 136 -5.45 -13.21 -8.76
CA GLY A 136 -4.30 -13.37 -9.64
C GLY A 136 -3.01 -12.87 -9.01
N THR A 137 -2.03 -12.59 -9.85
CA THR A 137 -0.69 -12.22 -9.43
C THR A 137 -0.39 -10.75 -9.75
N ILE A 138 0.22 -10.05 -8.79
CA ILE A 138 0.80 -8.72 -9.00
C ILE A 138 2.30 -8.83 -8.79
N LYS A 139 3.09 -8.28 -9.73
CA LYS A 139 4.55 -8.33 -9.71
C LYS A 139 5.14 -6.93 -9.67
N VAL A 140 6.35 -6.81 -9.12
CA VAL A 140 7.14 -5.59 -9.24
C VAL A 140 7.31 -5.24 -10.71
N GLY A 141 7.06 -3.98 -11.06
CA GLY A 141 7.11 -3.51 -12.45
C GLY A 141 5.75 -3.51 -13.15
N ASP A 142 4.73 -4.13 -12.58
CA ASP A 142 3.39 -4.12 -13.18
C ASP A 142 2.86 -2.69 -13.29
N GLU A 143 2.21 -2.41 -14.41
CA GLU A 143 1.64 -1.10 -14.68
C GLU A 143 0.28 -0.91 -14.05
N ILE A 144 0.01 0.33 -13.65
CA ILE A 144 -1.29 0.73 -13.10
C ILE A 144 -2.04 1.44 -14.22
N THR A 145 -3.25 0.96 -14.52
CA THR A 145 -4.10 1.53 -15.58
C THR A 145 -5.39 2.02 -14.95
N ILE A 146 -5.72 3.28 -15.19
CA ILE A 146 -6.97 3.90 -14.73
C ILE A 146 -8.00 3.79 -15.83
N LEU A 147 -9.22 3.42 -15.44
CA LEU A 147 -10.34 3.28 -16.38
C LEU A 147 -10.91 4.63 -16.80
#